data_5317462fcafc63746b132758c89b3cff
#
_entry.id   5317462fcafc63746b132758c89b3cff
#
_cell.length_a   1.000
_cell.length_b   1.000
_cell.length_c   1.000
_cell.angle_alpha   90.00
_cell.angle_beta   90.00
_cell.angle_gamma   90.00
#
_symmetry.space_group_name_H-M   'P 1'
#
loop_
_entity.id
_entity.type
_entity.pdbx_description
1 polymer ?
#
loop_
_entity_poly.entity_id
_entity_poly.type
_entity_poly.pdbx_seq_one_letter_code
_entity_poly.pdbx_strand_id
1 'polypeptide(L)'
;MIKKVPRNTLNRIATAALIVFFFAWQAAHLGGFERDYDEGAHFMEARMVQQGYKLYSEVFSAHPPLFAFSIAGAFELFGPSVAVGRTLILIYAILGLVGVALAAQELGGNAASPAAIFLLALTPNFFHWSRGALADLPSACLATLSIALALRHWRRRSRFWLAIVGLVTATSFLTKAIAATTVLPVTLLVLLRPGTANRPWRERIEDVFFMLTCVGLPILFCLFLFDPRTMIDQTIFFHLRGSEIYRWDLAENATAAASYFAENAGLMILAIGGSIVLLAQAQLRKQTAILILWFLVMGLSLLTHSPLFPKHQFIILLPPLAVLGGALVGDVVERCCRLKEQMGSGQGSFLVIGLCSLALYGLHLPRIIEMDIQLIHGPKLEEPEQRVIHFLETSVTEDDFVISDDQYLAFAADRLVPPSLADTSWKRLHTGYLTISELVEATIEYEAQAVLLRSDGRFVSAAPEYVNWLRETYRLAAFYGERREIYVPVDFIKTLQHRLRASLGHGVMLLGYDLNAQELVPGDSLRLVLYWEATGDIGEDYHVFTHLADKQDHIWGQKDGQPVKGLYPTSHWQPERVIRDVYDIAVPEDTPAGQYVLFVGMYALDSGERLPAFGENTERLPADRIPLGQTITIR
;
A
#
# COMPACT_ATOMS: atom_id res chain seq x y z
N MET A 1 27.87 -16.59 50.74
CA MET A 1 27.28 -15.24 50.58
C MET A 1 26.97 -14.97 49.12
N ILE A 2 25.72 -15.14 48.67
CA ILE A 2 25.30 -14.75 47.32
C ILE A 2 25.27 -13.22 47.32
N LYS A 3 26.18 -12.57 46.58
CA LYS A 3 26.14 -11.11 46.39
C LYS A 3 24.79 -10.74 45.79
N LYS A 4 23.94 -9.97 46.51
CA LYS A 4 22.66 -9.44 45.98
C LYS A 4 22.95 -8.64 44.71
N VAL A 5 22.41 -9.10 43.57
CA VAL A 5 22.52 -8.38 42.29
C VAL A 5 21.87 -7.00 42.45
N PRO A 6 22.57 -5.91 42.05
CA PRO A 6 22.01 -4.58 42.15
C PRO A 6 20.67 -4.48 41.39
N ARG A 7 19.64 -3.83 41.95
CA ARG A 7 18.29 -3.69 41.38
C ARG A 7 18.29 -3.11 39.97
N ASN A 8 19.16 -2.16 39.69
CA ASN A 8 19.30 -1.59 38.35
C ASN A 8 19.78 -2.62 37.32
N THR A 9 20.63 -3.57 37.74
CA THR A 9 21.10 -4.69 36.90
C THR A 9 19.95 -5.65 36.61
N LEU A 10 19.11 -5.96 37.62
CA LEU A 10 17.92 -6.81 37.44
C LEU A 10 16.92 -6.20 36.46
N ASN A 11 16.62 -4.89 36.55
CA ASN A 11 15.73 -4.20 35.62
C ASN A 11 16.28 -4.21 34.18
N ARG A 12 17.58 -4.05 33.98
CA ARG A 12 18.22 -4.15 32.66
C ARG A 12 18.14 -5.56 32.09
N ILE A 13 18.36 -6.58 32.92
CA ILE A 13 18.24 -7.98 32.51
C ILE A 13 16.76 -8.27 32.13
N ALA A 14 15.80 -7.83 32.95
CA ALA A 14 14.38 -8.01 32.65
C ALA A 14 13.97 -7.30 31.34
N THR A 15 14.46 -6.07 31.10
CA THR A 15 14.26 -5.34 29.85
C THR A 15 14.77 -6.14 28.66
N ALA A 16 16.01 -6.62 28.70
CA ALA A 16 16.62 -7.39 27.61
C ALA A 16 15.89 -8.73 27.42
N ALA A 17 15.55 -9.43 28.50
CA ALA A 17 14.84 -10.71 28.44
C ALA A 17 13.45 -10.58 27.81
N LEU A 18 12.68 -9.53 28.14
CA LEU A 18 11.38 -9.26 27.52
C LEU A 18 11.49 -8.97 26.01
N ILE A 19 12.49 -8.22 25.59
CA ILE A 19 12.74 -7.94 24.16
C ILE A 19 13.08 -9.23 23.42
N VAL A 20 14.02 -10.03 23.95
CA VAL A 20 14.45 -11.30 23.34
C VAL A 20 13.27 -12.27 23.29
N PHE A 21 12.48 -12.38 24.36
CA PHE A 21 11.30 -13.23 24.40
C PHE A 21 10.26 -12.80 23.36
N PHE A 22 9.95 -11.49 23.30
CA PHE A 22 9.00 -10.96 22.29
C PHE A 22 9.46 -11.28 20.88
N PHE A 23 10.75 -11.02 20.58
CA PHE A 23 11.31 -11.33 19.27
C PHE A 23 11.20 -12.82 18.94
N ALA A 24 11.67 -13.70 19.82
CA ALA A 24 11.66 -15.14 19.59
C ALA A 24 10.23 -15.68 19.41
N TRP A 25 9.29 -15.17 20.23
CA TRP A 25 7.88 -15.55 20.15
C TRP A 25 7.25 -15.14 18.84
N GLN A 26 7.41 -13.87 18.43
CA GLN A 26 6.85 -13.34 17.18
C GLN A 26 7.50 -13.97 15.94
N ALA A 27 8.82 -14.19 15.98
CA ALA A 27 9.55 -14.84 14.89
C ALA A 27 9.08 -16.28 14.64
N ALA A 28 8.75 -17.02 15.71
CA ALA A 28 8.20 -18.37 15.61
C ALA A 28 6.77 -18.41 15.01
N HIS A 29 6.05 -17.28 14.99
CA HIS A 29 4.65 -17.18 14.56
C HIS A 29 4.44 -16.22 13.39
N LEU A 30 5.47 -15.89 12.61
CA LEU A 30 5.37 -15.00 11.44
C LEU A 30 4.32 -15.49 10.43
N GLY A 31 4.17 -16.80 10.23
CA GLY A 31 3.18 -17.40 9.34
C GLY A 31 1.74 -17.33 9.84
N GLY A 32 1.51 -16.99 11.12
CA GLY A 32 0.17 -16.88 11.73
C GLY A 32 -0.49 -15.52 11.53
N PHE A 33 0.12 -14.59 10.78
CA PHE A 33 -0.51 -13.33 10.45
C PHE A 33 -1.50 -13.51 9.30
N GLU A 34 -2.69 -12.93 9.43
CA GLU A 34 -3.67 -12.91 8.34
C GLU A 34 -3.12 -12.16 7.12
N ARG A 35 -3.58 -12.56 5.94
CA ARG A 35 -3.21 -11.88 4.71
C ARG A 35 -3.86 -10.50 4.66
N ASP A 36 -3.08 -9.49 4.39
CA ASP A 36 -3.53 -8.12 4.14
C ASP A 36 -3.15 -7.70 2.73
N TYR A 37 -4.05 -6.96 2.05
CA TYR A 37 -3.78 -6.49 0.69
C TYR A 37 -2.61 -5.51 0.66
N ASP A 38 -2.58 -4.56 1.61
CA ASP A 38 -1.53 -3.53 1.63
C ASP A 38 -0.15 -4.16 1.86
N GLU A 39 -0.07 -5.26 2.63
CA GLU A 39 1.15 -6.05 2.79
C GLU A 39 1.64 -6.59 1.45
N GLY A 40 0.73 -7.16 0.65
CA GLY A 40 1.05 -7.68 -0.69
C GLY A 40 1.52 -6.57 -1.65
N ALA A 41 0.86 -5.44 -1.65
CA ALA A 41 1.24 -4.27 -2.44
C ALA A 41 2.64 -3.76 -2.05
N HIS A 42 2.92 -3.63 -0.75
CA HIS A 42 4.25 -3.19 -0.27
C HIS A 42 5.38 -4.17 -0.61
N PHE A 43 5.10 -5.47 -0.56
CA PHE A 43 6.08 -6.47 -0.98
C PHE A 43 6.33 -6.39 -2.49
N MET A 44 5.30 -6.18 -3.28
CA MET A 44 5.44 -6.05 -4.73
C MET A 44 6.14 -4.74 -5.11
N GLU A 45 5.78 -3.59 -4.50
CA GLU A 45 6.52 -2.33 -4.66
C GLU A 45 8.02 -2.53 -4.40
N ALA A 46 8.36 -3.16 -3.27
CA ALA A 46 9.75 -3.41 -2.89
C ALA A 46 10.45 -4.39 -3.85
N ARG A 47 9.73 -5.39 -4.37
CA ARG A 47 10.23 -6.33 -5.37
C ARG A 47 10.54 -5.62 -6.69
N MET A 48 9.66 -4.71 -7.14
CA MET A 48 9.90 -3.91 -8.35
C MET A 48 11.12 -2.99 -8.18
N VAL A 49 11.24 -2.33 -7.02
CA VAL A 49 12.42 -1.50 -6.69
C VAL A 49 13.70 -2.35 -6.67
N GLN A 50 13.67 -3.57 -6.14
CA GLN A 50 14.79 -4.51 -6.16
C GLN A 50 15.19 -4.92 -7.59
N GLN A 51 14.21 -5.06 -8.49
CA GLN A 51 14.44 -5.33 -9.91
C GLN A 51 14.99 -4.13 -10.68
N GLY A 52 15.14 -2.96 -10.05
CA GLY A 52 15.71 -1.76 -10.63
C GLY A 52 14.71 -0.75 -11.18
N TYR A 53 13.41 -1.01 -11.07
CA TYR A 53 12.38 -0.05 -11.45
C TYR A 53 12.36 1.17 -10.53
N LYS A 54 12.11 2.33 -11.09
CA LYS A 54 12.19 3.61 -10.36
C LYS A 54 10.88 3.88 -9.62
N LEU A 55 11.00 4.06 -8.30
CA LEU A 55 9.87 4.46 -7.46
C LEU A 55 9.32 5.82 -7.92
N TYR A 56 8.02 5.97 -7.91
CA TYR A 56 7.18 7.09 -8.33
C TYR A 56 7.07 7.28 -9.85
N SER A 57 8.10 7.05 -10.65
CA SER A 57 8.04 7.21 -12.10
C SER A 57 7.57 5.96 -12.84
N GLU A 58 7.96 4.78 -12.36
CA GLU A 58 7.56 3.48 -12.93
C GLU A 58 6.71 2.67 -11.96
N VAL A 59 7.05 2.74 -10.66
CA VAL A 59 6.34 2.07 -9.57
C VAL A 59 5.57 3.11 -8.77
N PHE A 60 4.23 3.01 -8.75
CA PHE A 60 3.41 3.86 -7.91
C PHE A 60 3.65 3.55 -6.42
N SER A 61 3.79 4.58 -5.58
CA SER A 61 3.84 4.43 -4.14
C SER A 61 3.10 5.54 -3.41
N ALA A 62 2.13 5.15 -2.58
CA ALA A 62 1.36 6.06 -1.73
C ALA A 62 2.14 6.55 -0.50
N HIS A 63 3.35 6.05 -0.28
CA HIS A 63 4.15 6.33 0.91
C HIS A 63 5.49 6.98 0.55
N PRO A 64 6.11 7.73 1.48
CA PRO A 64 7.49 8.19 1.32
C PRO A 64 8.46 7.01 1.15
N PRO A 65 9.65 7.23 0.54
CA PRO A 65 10.42 6.15 -0.10
C PRO A 65 11.05 5.15 0.87
N LEU A 66 11.29 5.53 2.13
CA LEU A 66 12.11 4.71 3.02
C LEU A 66 11.49 3.34 3.32
N PHE A 67 10.16 3.23 3.35
CA PHE A 67 9.49 1.96 3.63
C PHE A 67 9.75 0.94 2.50
N ALA A 68 9.46 1.31 1.25
CA ALA A 68 9.72 0.46 0.09
C ALA A 68 11.21 0.09 -0.02
N PHE A 69 12.13 1.07 0.13
CA PHE A 69 13.57 0.80 0.08
C PHE A 69 14.09 -0.05 1.24
N SER A 70 13.48 0.04 2.44
CA SER A 70 13.89 -0.82 3.56
C SER A 70 13.54 -2.28 3.31
N ILE A 71 12.37 -2.55 2.73
CA ILE A 71 11.96 -3.91 2.35
C ILE A 71 12.79 -4.39 1.16
N ALA A 72 12.99 -3.57 0.12
CA ALA A 72 13.83 -3.90 -1.03
C ALA A 72 15.27 -4.23 -0.62
N GLY A 73 15.86 -3.46 0.31
CA GLY A 73 17.17 -3.75 0.86
C GLY A 73 17.23 -5.06 1.66
N ALA A 74 16.16 -5.42 2.38
CA ALA A 74 16.07 -6.71 3.04
C ALA A 74 15.95 -7.85 2.01
N PHE A 75 15.19 -7.65 0.93
CA PHE A 75 15.07 -8.61 -0.16
C PHE A 75 16.39 -8.80 -0.93
N GLU A 76 17.17 -7.74 -1.11
CA GLU A 76 18.49 -7.81 -1.73
C GLU A 76 19.47 -8.67 -0.90
N LEU A 77 19.40 -8.56 0.43
CA LEU A 77 20.32 -9.26 1.33
C LEU A 77 19.91 -10.72 1.60
N PHE A 78 18.61 -11.01 1.65
CA PHE A 78 18.10 -12.29 2.15
C PHE A 78 17.16 -13.01 1.16
N GLY A 79 16.94 -12.45 -0.02
CA GLY A 79 15.98 -12.93 -0.99
C GLY A 79 14.55 -12.44 -0.71
N PRO A 80 13.72 -12.26 -1.76
CA PRO A 80 12.34 -11.83 -1.62
C PRO A 80 11.48 -12.95 -1.01
N SER A 81 10.88 -12.67 0.14
CA SER A 81 9.89 -13.56 0.75
C SER A 81 9.05 -12.83 1.80
N VAL A 82 7.85 -13.33 2.03
CA VAL A 82 6.95 -12.86 3.09
C VAL A 82 7.64 -12.90 4.45
N ALA A 83 8.41 -13.95 4.73
CA ALA A 83 9.12 -14.12 5.99
C ALA A 83 10.21 -13.04 6.20
N VAL A 84 10.96 -12.69 5.16
CA VAL A 84 11.98 -11.63 5.21
C VAL A 84 11.32 -10.27 5.45
N GLY A 85 10.28 -9.93 4.70
CA GLY A 85 9.53 -8.69 4.88
C GLY A 85 8.97 -8.56 6.30
N ARG A 86 8.28 -9.58 6.81
CA ARG A 86 7.71 -9.60 8.17
C ARG A 86 8.78 -9.56 9.27
N THR A 87 9.94 -10.20 9.06
CA THR A 87 11.08 -10.12 9.99
C THR A 87 11.63 -8.69 10.09
N LEU A 88 11.68 -7.95 8.99
CA LEU A 88 12.05 -6.53 9.01
C LEU A 88 11.08 -5.71 9.87
N ILE A 89 9.78 -5.94 9.76
CA ILE A 89 8.78 -5.24 10.59
C ILE A 89 8.96 -5.58 12.07
N LEU A 90 9.27 -6.82 12.38
CA LEU A 90 9.57 -7.24 13.74
C LEU A 90 10.82 -6.51 14.29
N ILE A 91 11.82 -6.25 13.47
CA ILE A 91 13.00 -5.43 13.86
C ILE A 91 12.55 -4.00 14.20
N TYR A 92 11.67 -3.38 13.39
CA TYR A 92 11.09 -2.07 13.72
C TYR A 92 10.28 -2.11 15.03
N ALA A 93 9.51 -3.17 15.29
CA ALA A 93 8.80 -3.34 16.55
C ALA A 93 9.77 -3.37 17.75
N ILE A 94 10.91 -4.05 17.63
CA ILE A 94 11.96 -4.04 18.65
C ILE A 94 12.51 -2.63 18.90
N LEU A 95 12.74 -1.85 17.84
CA LEU A 95 13.15 -0.44 17.99
C LEU A 95 12.08 0.37 18.74
N GLY A 96 10.80 0.11 18.49
CA GLY A 96 9.70 0.71 19.25
C GLY A 96 9.71 0.31 20.74
N LEU A 97 9.92 -0.99 21.04
CA LEU A 97 10.04 -1.46 22.42
C LEU A 97 11.25 -0.84 23.14
N VAL A 98 12.38 -0.68 22.45
CA VAL A 98 13.54 0.06 22.98
C VAL A 98 13.17 1.53 23.22
N GLY A 99 12.44 2.15 22.28
CA GLY A 99 11.97 3.53 22.40
C GLY A 99 11.10 3.75 23.65
N VAL A 100 10.05 2.91 23.85
CA VAL A 100 9.18 3.04 25.04
C VAL A 100 9.94 2.77 26.34
N ALA A 101 10.89 1.82 26.35
CA ALA A 101 11.72 1.53 27.51
C ALA A 101 12.58 2.73 27.91
N LEU A 102 13.25 3.36 26.93
CA LEU A 102 14.08 4.54 27.14
C LEU A 102 13.25 5.74 27.59
N ALA A 103 12.09 6.00 26.95
CA ALA A 103 11.20 7.10 27.30
C ALA A 103 10.62 6.94 28.73
N ALA A 104 10.12 5.75 29.06
CA ALA A 104 9.59 5.44 30.38
C ALA A 104 10.67 5.53 31.47
N GLN A 105 11.92 5.13 31.17
CA GLN A 105 13.04 5.27 32.10
C GLN A 105 13.33 6.71 32.48
N GLU A 106 13.20 7.65 31.53
CA GLU A 106 13.45 9.07 31.79
C GLU A 106 12.38 9.70 32.71
N LEU A 107 11.17 9.11 32.73
CA LEU A 107 10.05 9.60 33.56
C LEU A 107 9.89 8.84 34.88
N GLY A 108 9.94 7.52 34.88
CA GLY A 108 9.64 6.65 36.02
C GLY A 108 10.81 5.83 36.55
N GLY A 109 12.05 6.11 36.10
CA GLY A 109 13.25 5.40 36.52
C GLY A 109 13.42 4.01 35.93
N ASN A 110 14.38 3.24 36.43
CA ASN A 110 14.80 1.97 35.82
C ASN A 110 13.72 0.86 35.84
N ALA A 111 12.81 0.89 36.79
CA ALA A 111 11.71 -0.09 36.87
C ALA A 111 10.60 0.17 35.83
N ALA A 112 10.52 1.38 35.29
CA ALA A 112 9.56 1.76 34.25
C ALA A 112 9.88 1.09 32.89
N SER A 113 11.17 0.82 32.59
CA SER A 113 11.57 0.22 31.31
C SER A 113 10.94 -1.13 31.03
N PRO A 114 11.13 -2.17 31.88
CA PRO A 114 10.51 -3.47 31.64
C PRO A 114 8.97 -3.40 31.68
N ALA A 115 8.40 -2.51 32.50
CA ALA A 115 6.96 -2.31 32.55
C ALA A 115 6.38 -1.76 31.24
N ALA A 116 7.00 -0.72 30.66
CA ALA A 116 6.56 -0.14 29.41
C ALA A 116 6.66 -1.14 28.24
N ILE A 117 7.74 -1.95 28.19
CA ILE A 117 7.87 -3.03 27.20
C ILE A 117 6.74 -4.03 27.37
N PHE A 118 6.51 -4.53 28.59
CA PHE A 118 5.47 -5.51 28.88
C PHE A 118 4.08 -5.01 28.46
N LEU A 119 3.77 -3.76 28.80
CA LEU A 119 2.49 -3.14 28.43
C LEU A 119 2.31 -3.03 26.91
N LEU A 120 3.32 -2.55 26.18
CA LEU A 120 3.22 -2.41 24.73
C LEU A 120 3.22 -3.75 24.03
N ALA A 121 4.11 -4.66 24.44
CA ALA A 121 4.27 -5.98 23.82
C ALA A 121 3.02 -6.87 23.96
N LEU A 122 2.26 -6.73 25.07
CA LEU A 122 0.99 -7.43 25.29
C LEU A 122 -0.23 -6.67 24.75
N THR A 123 -0.07 -5.49 24.16
CA THR A 123 -1.22 -4.80 23.57
C THR A 123 -1.61 -5.51 22.27
N PRO A 124 -2.86 -6.03 22.11
CA PRO A 124 -3.22 -6.92 21.00
C PRO A 124 -2.91 -6.34 19.62
N ASN A 125 -3.17 -5.05 19.41
CA ASN A 125 -2.89 -4.41 18.13
C ASN A 125 -1.38 -4.30 17.85
N PHE A 126 -0.55 -3.96 18.85
CA PHE A 126 0.90 -3.95 18.66
C PHE A 126 1.44 -5.36 18.45
N PHE A 127 0.95 -6.33 19.22
CA PHE A 127 1.30 -7.74 19.10
C PHE A 127 0.98 -8.28 17.71
N HIS A 128 -0.23 -8.01 17.20
CA HIS A 128 -0.68 -8.45 15.88
C HIS A 128 0.14 -7.81 14.75
N TRP A 129 0.18 -6.49 14.69
CA TRP A 129 0.78 -5.75 13.59
C TRP A 129 2.32 -5.78 13.57
N SER A 130 2.96 -6.25 14.65
CA SER A 130 4.41 -6.47 14.64
C SER A 130 4.88 -7.55 13.66
N ARG A 131 3.93 -8.29 13.05
CA ARG A 131 4.17 -9.34 12.06
C ARG A 131 3.65 -8.99 10.66
N GLY A 132 2.93 -7.90 10.48
CA GLY A 132 2.38 -7.47 9.18
C GLY A 132 3.18 -6.35 8.54
N ALA A 133 3.47 -6.43 7.25
CA ALA A 133 4.29 -5.46 6.55
C ALA A 133 3.51 -4.20 6.15
N LEU A 134 3.09 -3.42 7.15
CA LEU A 134 2.44 -2.13 6.99
C LEU A 134 3.32 -1.00 7.51
N ALA A 135 3.32 0.16 6.85
CA ALA A 135 4.18 1.29 7.16
C ALA A 135 3.85 1.98 8.50
N ASP A 136 2.65 1.75 9.06
CA ASP A 136 2.16 2.38 10.30
C ASP A 136 3.03 2.04 11.50
N LEU A 137 3.27 0.76 11.75
CA LEU A 137 4.06 0.30 12.90
C LEU A 137 5.52 0.75 12.81
N PRO A 138 6.27 0.55 11.72
CA PRO A 138 7.63 1.05 11.57
C PRO A 138 7.75 2.55 11.84
N SER A 139 6.85 3.34 11.26
CA SER A 139 6.80 4.79 11.45
C SER A 139 6.54 5.17 12.92
N ALA A 140 5.56 4.53 13.58
CA ALA A 140 5.26 4.73 15.00
C ALA A 140 6.45 4.36 15.91
N CYS A 141 7.15 3.27 15.60
CA CYS A 141 8.32 2.81 16.36
C CYS A 141 9.49 3.81 16.24
N LEU A 142 9.76 4.32 15.05
CA LEU A 142 10.78 5.35 14.82
C LEU A 142 10.39 6.68 15.50
N ALA A 143 9.13 7.10 15.42
CA ALA A 143 8.61 8.27 16.14
C ALA A 143 8.83 8.14 17.65
N THR A 144 8.52 6.97 18.20
CA THR A 144 8.73 6.65 19.61
C THR A 144 10.20 6.73 20.01
N LEU A 145 11.08 6.20 19.19
CA LEU A 145 12.53 6.26 19.41
C LEU A 145 13.02 7.72 19.36
N SER A 146 12.51 8.54 18.45
CA SER A 146 12.83 9.96 18.37
C SER A 146 12.41 10.71 19.65
N ILE A 147 11.19 10.48 20.15
CA ILE A 147 10.71 11.04 21.41
C ILE A 147 11.57 10.59 22.58
N ALA A 148 11.94 9.32 22.66
CA ALA A 148 12.80 8.79 23.71
C ALA A 148 14.19 9.45 23.71
N LEU A 149 14.78 9.62 22.54
CA LEU A 149 16.07 10.30 22.38
C LEU A 149 15.98 11.80 22.74
N ALA A 150 14.87 12.46 22.38
CA ALA A 150 14.63 13.84 22.76
C ALA A 150 14.45 14.01 24.30
N LEU A 151 13.74 13.08 24.97
CA LEU A 151 13.66 13.02 26.43
C LEU A 151 15.04 12.79 27.06
N ARG A 152 15.87 11.91 26.48
CA ARG A 152 17.22 11.66 26.96
C ARG A 152 18.14 12.87 26.75
N HIS A 153 17.95 13.62 25.65
CA HIS A 153 18.67 14.89 25.42
C HIS A 153 18.33 15.92 26.50
N TRP A 154 17.17 15.87 27.16
CA TRP A 154 16.81 16.73 28.28
C TRP A 154 17.85 16.69 29.41
N ARG A 155 18.49 15.52 29.63
CA ARG A 155 19.56 15.34 30.63
C ARG A 155 20.96 15.46 30.03
N ARG A 156 21.17 15.01 28.79
CA ARG A 156 22.48 14.95 28.12
C ARG A 156 22.54 16.00 27.01
N ARG A 157 23.18 17.11 27.30
CA ARG A 157 23.29 18.27 26.40
C ARG A 157 24.36 18.03 25.33
N SER A 158 24.02 17.45 24.20
CA SER A 158 24.95 17.18 23.11
C SER A 158 24.30 17.42 21.76
N ARG A 159 24.97 18.18 20.87
CA ARG A 159 24.55 18.37 19.48
C ARG A 159 24.54 17.05 18.70
N PHE A 160 25.42 16.10 19.04
CA PHE A 160 25.38 14.76 18.47
C PHE A 160 24.04 14.06 18.71
N TRP A 161 23.53 14.10 19.95
CA TRP A 161 22.20 13.54 20.25
C TRP A 161 21.07 14.28 19.55
N LEU A 162 21.18 15.60 19.38
CA LEU A 162 20.20 16.37 18.61
C LEU A 162 20.19 16.00 17.13
N ALA A 163 21.36 15.75 16.54
CA ALA A 163 21.45 15.27 15.17
C ALA A 163 20.75 13.91 15.03
N ILE A 164 20.99 12.98 15.96
CA ILE A 164 20.33 11.66 15.95
C ILE A 164 18.81 11.83 16.11
N VAL A 165 18.33 12.68 17.01
CA VAL A 165 16.90 12.99 17.16
C VAL A 165 16.31 13.47 15.82
N GLY A 166 16.97 14.44 15.17
CA GLY A 166 16.52 14.97 13.87
C GLY A 166 16.49 13.88 12.78
N LEU A 167 17.55 13.08 12.66
CA LEU A 167 17.63 12.00 11.68
C LEU A 167 16.57 10.92 11.91
N VAL A 168 16.36 10.47 13.17
CA VAL A 168 15.31 9.47 13.47
C VAL A 168 13.92 10.03 13.25
N THR A 169 13.70 11.34 13.51
CA THR A 169 12.42 12.00 13.17
C THR A 169 12.20 12.01 11.65
N ALA A 170 13.23 12.34 10.87
CA ALA A 170 13.17 12.30 9.41
C ALA A 170 12.89 10.89 8.88
N THR A 171 13.58 9.87 9.40
CA THR A 171 13.34 8.48 8.98
C THR A 171 11.93 8.02 9.31
N SER A 172 11.36 8.42 10.45
CA SER A 172 9.95 8.14 10.78
C SER A 172 9.00 8.75 9.75
N PHE A 173 9.19 10.02 9.39
CA PHE A 173 8.41 10.71 8.35
C PHE A 173 8.60 10.07 6.97
N LEU A 174 9.84 9.75 6.58
CA LEU A 174 10.15 9.12 5.29
C LEU A 174 9.66 7.66 5.21
N THR A 175 9.24 7.07 6.32
CA THR A 175 8.55 5.77 6.35
C THR A 175 7.04 5.95 6.12
N LYS A 176 6.40 6.93 6.79
CA LYS A 176 4.99 7.28 6.59
C LYS A 176 4.73 8.74 6.97
N ALA A 177 4.06 9.47 6.08
CA ALA A 177 3.88 10.92 6.20
C ALA A 177 3.16 11.37 7.48
N ILE A 178 2.27 10.54 8.06
CA ILE A 178 1.54 10.84 9.31
C ILE A 178 2.49 11.11 10.50
N ALA A 179 3.71 10.57 10.46
CA ALA A 179 4.71 10.83 11.49
C ALA A 179 5.22 12.29 11.54
N ALA A 180 4.87 13.13 10.55
CA ALA A 180 5.11 14.58 10.62
C ALA A 180 4.54 15.20 11.90
N THR A 181 3.45 14.64 12.44
CA THR A 181 2.85 15.06 13.72
C THR A 181 3.83 14.95 14.90
N THR A 182 4.85 14.11 14.81
CA THR A 182 5.88 13.92 15.85
C THR A 182 6.88 15.10 15.92
N VAL A 183 7.02 15.88 14.84
CA VAL A 183 7.94 17.03 14.80
C VAL A 183 7.59 18.06 15.88
N LEU A 184 6.30 18.30 16.12
CA LEU A 184 5.85 19.27 17.13
C LEU A 184 6.28 18.86 18.56
N PRO A 185 5.93 17.67 19.10
CA PRO A 185 6.34 17.27 20.43
C PRO A 185 7.87 17.17 20.58
N VAL A 186 8.60 16.69 19.57
CA VAL A 186 10.06 16.65 19.58
C VAL A 186 10.63 18.08 19.70
N THR A 187 10.14 19.01 18.89
CA THR A 187 10.54 20.43 18.96
C THR A 187 10.27 21.03 20.34
N LEU A 188 9.10 20.76 20.93
CA LEU A 188 8.78 21.25 22.27
C LEU A 188 9.67 20.62 23.34
N LEU A 189 10.05 19.36 23.23
CA LEU A 189 11.00 18.72 24.14
C LEU A 189 12.37 19.42 24.08
N VAL A 190 12.84 19.81 22.92
CA VAL A 190 14.11 20.52 22.77
C VAL A 190 13.98 21.98 23.28
N LEU A 191 12.92 22.69 22.93
CA LEU A 191 12.69 24.10 23.23
C LEU A 191 12.46 24.36 24.72
N LEU A 192 11.59 23.53 25.36
CA LEU A 192 11.15 23.75 26.76
C LEU A 192 12.04 23.08 27.79
N ARG A 193 13.16 22.52 27.35
CA ARG A 193 14.17 21.93 28.23
C ARG A 193 14.60 22.90 29.35
N PRO A 194 14.77 22.43 30.61
CA PRO A 194 15.25 23.28 31.69
C PRO A 194 16.62 23.87 31.35
N GLY A 195 16.72 25.19 31.36
CA GLY A 195 18.01 25.89 31.26
C GLY A 195 18.81 25.76 32.54
N THR A 196 20.13 25.79 32.46
CA THR A 196 20.95 26.31 33.56
C THR A 196 20.70 27.83 33.62
N ALA A 197 20.83 28.45 34.78
CA ALA A 197 20.61 29.89 34.99
C ALA A 197 21.35 30.78 33.96
N ASN A 198 22.34 30.25 33.26
CA ASN A 198 23.23 30.94 32.33
C ASN A 198 23.00 30.61 30.83
N ARG A 199 21.96 29.83 30.44
CA ARG A 199 21.68 29.64 29.02
C ARG A 199 20.59 30.55 28.50
N PRO A 200 20.92 31.52 27.61
CA PRO A 200 19.95 32.40 27.00
C PRO A 200 18.97 31.61 26.14
N TRP A 201 17.74 32.10 25.99
CA TRP A 201 16.70 31.57 25.10
C TRP A 201 17.20 31.32 23.68
N ARG A 202 18.16 32.13 23.23
CA ARG A 202 18.82 32.03 21.94
C ARG A 202 19.43 30.65 21.68
N GLU A 203 20.15 30.05 22.65
CA GLU A 203 20.77 28.72 22.47
C GLU A 203 19.73 27.59 22.29
N ARG A 204 18.54 27.73 22.87
CA ARG A 204 17.44 26.76 22.69
C ARG A 204 16.87 26.85 21.28
N ILE A 205 16.75 28.05 20.74
CA ILE A 205 16.32 28.29 19.37
C ILE A 205 17.37 27.72 18.39
N GLU A 206 18.65 27.91 18.66
CA GLU A 206 19.74 27.33 17.87
C GLU A 206 19.71 25.81 17.89
N ASP A 207 19.48 25.18 19.05
CA ASP A 207 19.33 23.73 19.20
C ASP A 207 18.12 23.21 18.40
N VAL A 208 16.96 23.91 18.44
CA VAL A 208 15.78 23.59 17.64
C VAL A 208 16.08 23.71 16.15
N PHE A 209 16.69 24.82 15.73
CA PHE A 209 17.02 25.04 14.33
C PHE A 209 17.98 23.97 13.80
N PHE A 210 19.02 23.63 14.56
CA PHE A 210 19.94 22.56 14.22
C PHE A 210 19.24 21.20 14.08
N MET A 211 18.37 20.86 15.03
CA MET A 211 17.58 19.61 14.94
C MET A 211 16.67 19.59 13.73
N LEU A 212 15.94 20.69 13.45
CA LEU A 212 15.06 20.79 12.28
C LEU A 212 15.84 20.74 10.96
N THR A 213 17.07 21.26 10.93
CA THR A 213 17.97 21.07 9.78
C THR A 213 18.30 19.60 9.58
N CYS A 214 18.59 18.85 10.66
CA CYS A 214 18.81 17.41 10.60
C CYS A 214 17.55 16.61 10.21
N VAL A 215 16.34 17.15 10.44
CA VAL A 215 15.08 16.59 9.90
C VAL A 215 14.95 16.89 8.42
N GLY A 216 15.21 18.13 8.02
CA GLY A 216 14.99 18.59 6.64
C GLY A 216 15.96 18.03 5.62
N LEU A 217 17.24 17.82 5.99
CA LEU A 217 18.27 17.36 5.06
C LEU A 217 17.94 16.00 4.40
N PRO A 218 17.55 14.94 5.12
CA PRO A 218 17.16 13.67 4.48
C PRO A 218 15.93 13.81 3.60
N ILE A 219 14.97 14.65 3.97
CA ILE A 219 13.76 14.92 3.17
C ILE A 219 14.14 15.63 1.88
N LEU A 220 14.97 16.68 1.94
CA LEU A 220 15.48 17.38 0.77
C LEU A 220 16.31 16.48 -0.13
N PHE A 221 17.10 15.57 0.46
CA PHE A 221 17.85 14.58 -0.31
C PHE A 221 16.92 13.63 -1.08
N CYS A 222 15.83 13.17 -0.48
CA CYS A 222 14.83 12.37 -1.19
C CYS A 222 14.16 13.17 -2.31
N LEU A 223 13.81 14.45 -2.07
CA LEU A 223 13.25 15.32 -3.12
C LEU A 223 14.23 15.61 -4.26
N PHE A 224 15.53 15.46 -4.03
CA PHE A 224 16.54 15.56 -5.08
C PHE A 224 16.72 14.24 -5.85
N LEU A 225 16.58 13.08 -5.18
CA LEU A 225 16.73 11.77 -5.83
C LEU A 225 15.55 11.39 -6.71
N PHE A 226 14.34 11.81 -6.33
CA PHE A 226 13.11 11.49 -7.03
C PHE A 226 12.56 12.76 -7.71
N ASP A 227 11.70 12.61 -8.74
CA ASP A 227 10.95 13.75 -9.25
C ASP A 227 10.04 14.32 -8.14
N PRO A 228 10.28 15.57 -7.69
CA PRO A 228 9.55 16.11 -6.53
C PRO A 228 8.05 16.24 -6.77
N ARG A 229 7.64 16.49 -8.03
CA ARG A 229 6.22 16.65 -8.39
C ARG A 229 5.49 15.34 -8.24
N THR A 230 6.00 14.29 -8.86
CA THR A 230 5.39 12.96 -8.82
C THR A 230 5.42 12.37 -7.41
N MET A 231 6.55 12.53 -6.68
CA MET A 231 6.63 12.06 -5.29
C MET A 231 5.60 12.76 -4.39
N ILE A 232 5.46 14.09 -4.47
CA ILE A 232 4.49 14.86 -3.66
C ILE A 232 3.07 14.53 -4.08
N ASP A 233 2.80 14.38 -5.38
CA ASP A 233 1.48 14.02 -5.89
C ASP A 233 1.04 12.66 -5.34
N GLN A 234 1.87 11.63 -5.43
CA GLN A 234 1.53 10.29 -4.95
C GLN A 234 1.49 10.17 -3.43
N THR A 235 2.36 10.87 -2.70
CA THR A 235 2.44 10.73 -1.23
C THR A 235 1.54 11.68 -0.45
N ILE A 236 1.10 12.80 -1.05
CA ILE A 236 0.27 13.81 -0.39
C ILE A 236 -1.06 14.01 -1.13
N PHE A 237 -1.02 14.42 -2.41
CA PHE A 237 -2.25 14.76 -3.14
C PHE A 237 -3.14 13.55 -3.40
N PHE A 238 -2.58 12.37 -3.63
CA PHE A 238 -3.32 11.11 -3.69
C PHE A 238 -4.17 10.87 -2.43
N HIS A 239 -3.61 11.12 -1.24
CA HIS A 239 -4.34 10.98 0.01
C HIS A 239 -5.43 12.05 0.16
N LEU A 240 -5.17 13.28 -0.26
CA LEU A 240 -6.16 14.36 -0.24
C LEU A 240 -7.32 14.08 -1.20
N ARG A 241 -7.06 13.67 -2.44
CA ARG A 241 -8.10 13.25 -3.41
C ARG A 241 -8.91 12.07 -2.88
N GLY A 242 -8.25 11.09 -2.26
CA GLY A 242 -8.96 9.98 -1.61
C GLY A 242 -9.96 10.46 -0.55
N SER A 243 -9.61 11.48 0.24
CA SER A 243 -10.51 12.02 1.26
C SER A 243 -11.71 12.78 0.69
N GLU A 244 -11.66 13.26 -0.56
CA GLU A 244 -12.80 13.87 -1.25
C GLU A 244 -13.82 12.81 -1.71
N ILE A 245 -13.35 11.63 -2.12
CA ILE A 245 -14.18 10.51 -2.58
C ILE A 245 -14.80 9.77 -1.40
N TYR A 246 -13.96 9.42 -0.42
CA TYR A 246 -14.40 8.77 0.82
C TYR A 246 -14.78 9.86 1.82
N ARG A 247 -16.07 10.20 1.88
CA ARG A 247 -16.58 11.27 2.75
C ARG A 247 -16.14 11.04 4.19
N TRP A 248 -15.54 12.09 4.76
CA TRP A 248 -15.17 12.11 6.17
C TRP A 248 -16.43 12.19 7.04
N ASP A 249 -16.57 11.27 7.99
CA ASP A 249 -17.60 11.28 9.01
C ASP A 249 -16.96 11.25 10.40
N LEU A 250 -17.07 12.38 11.12
CA LEU A 250 -16.53 12.51 12.46
C LEU A 250 -17.17 11.53 13.45
N ALA A 251 -18.47 11.26 13.32
CA ALA A 251 -19.17 10.36 14.24
C ALA A 251 -18.74 8.91 14.03
N GLU A 252 -18.56 8.49 12.78
CA GLU A 252 -18.03 7.17 12.44
C GLU A 252 -16.58 7.02 12.96
N ASN A 253 -15.72 7.98 12.66
CA ASN A 253 -14.33 7.97 13.13
C ASN A 253 -14.23 8.00 14.66
N ALA A 254 -15.07 8.79 15.34
CA ALA A 254 -15.13 8.82 16.80
C ALA A 254 -15.63 7.50 17.38
N THR A 255 -16.60 6.84 16.74
CA THR A 255 -17.09 5.53 17.16
C THR A 255 -16.01 4.46 17.01
N ALA A 256 -15.29 4.47 15.88
CA ALA A 256 -14.16 3.59 15.64
C ALA A 256 -13.04 3.81 16.67
N ALA A 257 -12.71 5.06 17.00
CA ALA A 257 -11.76 5.41 18.05
C ALA A 257 -12.23 4.94 19.44
N ALA A 258 -13.51 5.13 19.78
CA ALA A 258 -14.07 4.66 21.06
C ALA A 258 -13.99 3.14 21.19
N SER A 259 -14.31 2.41 20.12
CA SER A 259 -14.17 0.94 20.10
C SER A 259 -12.72 0.50 20.31
N TYR A 260 -11.79 1.13 19.58
CA TYR A 260 -10.36 0.85 19.72
C TYR A 260 -9.84 1.09 21.14
N PHE A 261 -10.24 2.19 21.77
CA PHE A 261 -9.86 2.50 23.14
C PHE A 261 -10.53 1.58 24.15
N ALA A 262 -11.76 1.10 23.90
CA ALA A 262 -12.41 0.10 24.74
C ALA A 262 -11.67 -1.24 24.72
N GLU A 263 -11.16 -1.66 23.56
CA GLU A 263 -10.29 -2.83 23.44
C GLU A 263 -8.99 -2.68 24.24
N ASN A 264 -8.44 -1.46 24.29
CA ASN A 264 -7.19 -1.13 24.98
C ASN A 264 -7.42 -0.44 26.33
N ALA A 265 -8.60 -0.64 26.96
CA ALA A 265 -9.01 0.09 28.18
C ALA A 265 -8.02 -0.07 29.34
N GLY A 266 -7.43 -1.24 29.53
CA GLY A 266 -6.43 -1.48 30.56
C GLY A 266 -5.21 -0.56 30.41
N LEU A 267 -4.66 -0.43 29.20
CA LEU A 267 -3.54 0.45 28.91
C LEU A 267 -3.93 1.95 29.09
N MET A 268 -5.15 2.32 28.67
CA MET A 268 -5.69 3.66 28.88
C MET A 268 -5.78 4.03 30.36
N ILE A 269 -6.29 3.13 31.21
CA ILE A 269 -6.39 3.35 32.66
C ILE A 269 -5.00 3.60 33.25
N LEU A 270 -4.00 2.81 32.89
CA LEU A 270 -2.63 3.02 33.37
C LEU A 270 -2.03 4.34 32.87
N ALA A 271 -2.28 4.70 31.61
CA ALA A 271 -1.80 5.95 31.05
C ALA A 271 -2.45 7.18 31.70
N ILE A 272 -3.75 7.13 31.98
CA ILE A 272 -4.46 8.19 32.72
C ILE A 272 -3.93 8.31 34.15
N GLY A 273 -3.80 7.21 34.88
CA GLY A 273 -3.21 7.19 36.22
C GLY A 273 -1.78 7.73 36.23
N GLY A 274 -0.97 7.32 35.24
CA GLY A 274 0.39 7.84 35.03
C GLY A 274 0.40 9.33 34.76
N SER A 275 -0.48 9.81 33.89
CA SER A 275 -0.61 11.24 33.59
C SER A 275 -0.92 12.07 34.85
N ILE A 276 -1.87 11.62 35.67
CA ILE A 276 -2.24 12.33 36.92
C ILE A 276 -1.04 12.39 37.88
N VAL A 277 -0.39 11.25 38.11
CA VAL A 277 0.74 11.16 39.07
C VAL A 277 1.96 11.94 38.59
N LEU A 278 2.29 11.88 37.30
CA LEU A 278 3.47 12.54 36.76
C LEU A 278 3.27 14.05 36.54
N LEU A 279 2.07 14.51 36.17
CA LEU A 279 1.74 15.96 36.11
C LEU A 279 1.81 16.65 37.45
N ALA A 280 1.50 15.94 38.55
CA ALA A 280 1.62 16.45 39.89
C ALA A 280 3.09 16.67 40.34
N GLN A 281 4.05 15.99 39.66
CA GLN A 281 5.47 16.13 39.95
C GLN A 281 6.07 17.30 39.14
N ALA A 282 6.45 18.38 39.79
CA ALA A 282 6.91 19.63 39.14
C ALA A 282 8.05 19.41 38.14
N GLN A 283 8.98 18.49 38.44
CA GLN A 283 10.13 18.15 37.60
C GLN A 283 9.76 17.39 36.32
N LEU A 284 8.63 16.65 36.28
CA LEU A 284 8.19 15.83 35.17
C LEU A 284 7.02 16.44 34.39
N ARG A 285 6.36 17.48 34.96
CA ARG A 285 5.14 18.09 34.43
C ARG A 285 5.23 18.45 32.94
N LYS A 286 6.33 19.10 32.52
CA LYS A 286 6.49 19.56 31.14
C LYS A 286 6.64 18.38 30.17
N GLN A 287 7.45 17.39 30.49
CA GLN A 287 7.67 16.21 29.68
C GLN A 287 6.39 15.40 29.53
N THR A 288 5.66 15.21 30.64
CA THR A 288 4.37 14.50 30.65
C THR A 288 3.33 15.25 29.81
N ALA A 289 3.22 16.57 29.96
CA ALA A 289 2.30 17.39 29.15
C ALA A 289 2.61 17.29 27.64
N ILE A 290 3.88 17.25 27.26
CA ILE A 290 4.28 17.09 25.85
C ILE A 290 3.93 15.69 25.32
N LEU A 291 4.07 14.63 26.13
CA LEU A 291 3.66 13.28 25.72
C LEU A 291 2.13 13.17 25.55
N ILE A 292 1.37 13.81 26.44
CA ILE A 292 -0.09 13.91 26.29
C ILE A 292 -0.43 14.70 25.03
N LEU A 293 0.24 15.82 24.76
CA LEU A 293 0.07 16.59 23.54
C LEU A 293 0.39 15.75 22.29
N TRP A 294 1.47 14.96 22.34
CA TRP A 294 1.80 14.01 21.24
C TRP A 294 0.64 13.06 20.96
N PHE A 295 0.10 12.41 21.99
CA PHE A 295 -1.07 11.54 21.86
C PHE A 295 -2.28 12.29 21.27
N LEU A 296 -2.58 13.49 21.76
CA LEU A 296 -3.72 14.28 21.30
C LEU A 296 -3.58 14.76 19.85
N VAL A 297 -2.40 15.25 19.45
CA VAL A 297 -2.14 15.70 18.07
C VAL A 297 -2.27 14.54 17.08
N MET A 298 -1.71 13.37 17.42
CA MET A 298 -1.86 12.17 16.60
C MET A 298 -3.31 11.70 16.53
N GLY A 299 -4.00 11.64 17.66
CA GLY A 299 -5.42 11.27 17.74
C GLY A 299 -6.31 12.20 16.90
N LEU A 300 -6.10 13.51 17.01
CA LEU A 300 -6.83 14.50 16.21
C LEU A 300 -6.56 14.32 14.71
N SER A 301 -5.31 14.10 14.33
CA SER A 301 -4.94 13.83 12.93
C SER A 301 -5.66 12.60 12.37
N LEU A 302 -5.76 11.53 13.16
CA LEU A 302 -6.48 10.31 12.75
C LEU A 302 -7.99 10.52 12.68
N LEU A 303 -8.59 11.25 13.64
CA LEU A 303 -10.02 11.55 13.61
C LEU A 303 -10.45 12.38 12.40
N THR A 304 -9.53 13.14 11.82
CA THR A 304 -9.76 13.93 10.59
C THR A 304 -9.34 13.19 9.32
N HIS A 305 -8.89 11.92 9.42
CA HIS A 305 -8.44 11.13 8.28
C HIS A 305 -9.61 10.42 7.59
N SER A 306 -9.53 10.26 6.27
CA SER A 306 -10.51 9.51 5.48
C SER A 306 -9.82 8.84 4.27
N PRO A 307 -10.09 7.54 4.01
CA PRO A 307 -10.79 6.62 4.91
C PRO A 307 -9.96 6.28 6.15
N LEU A 308 -10.63 6.05 7.27
CA LEU A 308 -9.98 5.63 8.51
C LEU A 308 -9.97 4.10 8.61
N PHE A 309 -8.80 3.53 8.83
CA PHE A 309 -8.60 2.11 9.10
C PHE A 309 -8.10 1.90 10.54
N PRO A 310 -9.01 1.80 11.53
CA PRO A 310 -8.65 1.87 12.94
C PRO A 310 -7.66 0.80 13.39
N LYS A 311 -7.76 -0.40 12.82
CA LYS A 311 -6.98 -1.56 13.28
C LYS A 311 -5.46 -1.32 13.22
N HIS A 312 -4.95 -0.77 12.13
CA HIS A 312 -3.51 -0.53 11.97
C HIS A 312 -3.10 0.94 12.13
N GLN A 313 -3.93 1.91 11.73
CA GLN A 313 -3.55 3.34 11.82
C GLN A 313 -3.47 3.83 13.27
N PHE A 314 -4.32 3.34 14.19
CA PHE A 314 -4.28 3.75 15.59
C PHE A 314 -3.11 3.18 16.38
N ILE A 315 -2.30 2.28 15.81
CA ILE A 315 -1.13 1.72 16.48
C ILE A 315 -0.14 2.82 16.95
N ILE A 316 -0.11 3.94 16.23
CA ILE A 316 0.74 5.10 16.54
C ILE A 316 0.38 5.75 17.89
N LEU A 317 -0.83 5.51 18.43
CA LEU A 317 -1.29 6.02 19.71
C LEU A 317 -0.86 5.16 20.90
N LEU A 318 -0.42 3.92 20.68
CA LEU A 318 -0.08 2.98 21.76
C LEU A 318 1.22 3.32 22.49
N PRO A 319 2.31 3.75 21.82
CA PRO A 319 3.57 4.03 22.49
C PRO A 319 3.48 5.12 23.56
N PRO A 320 2.86 6.31 23.36
CA PRO A 320 2.71 7.29 24.44
C PRO A 320 1.94 6.75 25.64
N LEU A 321 0.91 5.91 25.41
CA LEU A 321 0.16 5.28 26.50
C LEU A 321 1.02 4.29 27.29
N ALA A 322 1.81 3.45 26.60
CA ALA A 322 2.72 2.50 27.22
C ALA A 322 3.85 3.19 28.02
N VAL A 323 4.35 4.34 27.53
CA VAL A 323 5.33 5.16 28.25
C VAL A 323 4.75 5.71 29.55
N LEU A 324 3.56 6.30 29.49
CA LEU A 324 2.90 6.88 30.68
C LEU A 324 2.50 5.80 31.69
N GLY A 325 1.95 4.68 31.22
CA GLY A 325 1.61 3.53 32.07
C GLY A 325 2.84 2.87 32.70
N GLY A 326 3.89 2.66 31.92
CA GLY A 326 5.17 2.11 32.40
C GLY A 326 5.84 3.03 33.43
N ALA A 327 5.79 4.35 33.21
CA ALA A 327 6.32 5.32 34.16
C ALA A 327 5.53 5.31 35.49
N LEU A 328 4.20 5.11 35.46
CA LEU A 328 3.38 4.90 36.64
C LEU A 328 3.85 3.68 37.44
N VAL A 329 4.03 2.55 36.74
CA VAL A 329 4.52 1.30 37.39
C VAL A 329 5.87 1.55 38.05
N GLY A 330 6.78 2.24 37.38
CA GLY A 330 8.08 2.61 37.93
C GLY A 330 7.98 3.45 39.20
N ASP A 331 7.12 4.47 39.19
CA ASP A 331 6.84 5.36 40.34
C ASP A 331 6.26 4.57 41.52
N VAL A 332 5.26 3.70 41.27
CA VAL A 332 4.68 2.82 42.30
C VAL A 332 5.73 1.92 42.94
N VAL A 333 6.53 1.26 42.13
CA VAL A 333 7.61 0.37 42.58
C VAL A 333 8.63 1.14 43.43
N GLU A 334 8.99 2.36 43.04
CA GLU A 334 9.91 3.20 43.80
C GLU A 334 9.31 3.62 45.14
N ARG A 335 8.04 4.05 45.16
CA ARG A 335 7.32 4.42 46.40
C ARG A 335 7.15 3.25 47.35
N CYS A 336 6.76 2.07 46.85
CA CYS A 336 6.66 0.85 47.66
C CYS A 336 7.99 0.48 48.33
N CYS A 337 9.11 0.75 47.67
CA CYS A 337 10.44 0.52 48.26
C CYS A 337 10.82 1.53 49.34
N ARG A 338 10.29 2.77 49.25
CA ARG A 338 10.48 3.82 50.25
C ARG A 338 9.50 3.75 51.43
N LEU A 339 8.45 2.89 51.35
CA LEU A 339 7.50 2.67 52.43
C LEU A 339 8.14 2.26 53.77
N LYS A 340 9.35 1.73 53.75
CA LYS A 340 10.16 1.47 54.95
C LYS A 340 10.77 2.72 55.58
N GLU A 341 10.80 3.82 54.86
CA GLU A 341 11.31 5.14 55.27
C GLU A 341 10.09 6.09 55.28
N GLN A 342 9.67 6.63 56.41
CA GLN A 342 8.44 7.41 56.67
C GLN A 342 7.95 8.27 55.48
N MET A 343 6.77 7.96 54.92
CA MET A 343 6.13 8.72 53.83
C MET A 343 5.40 9.96 54.33
N GLY A 344 5.55 11.11 53.66
CA GLY A 344 4.74 12.32 53.88
C GLY A 344 3.29 12.14 53.37
N SER A 345 2.35 12.89 53.93
CA SER A 345 0.88 12.75 53.73
C SER A 345 0.39 12.82 52.26
N GLY A 346 1.10 13.51 51.36
CA GLY A 346 0.74 13.59 49.92
C GLY A 346 1.22 12.43 49.08
N GLN A 347 2.21 11.68 49.52
CA GLN A 347 2.78 10.56 48.75
C GLN A 347 1.91 9.28 48.80
N GLY A 348 1.09 9.15 49.83
CA GLY A 348 0.13 8.05 49.98
C GLY A 348 -0.95 8.05 48.91
N SER A 349 -1.49 9.24 48.58
CA SER A 349 -2.56 9.37 47.56
C SER A 349 -2.12 8.92 46.17
N PHE A 350 -0.90 9.25 45.74
CA PHE A 350 -0.36 8.84 44.44
C PHE A 350 -0.05 7.33 44.38
N LEU A 351 0.34 6.75 45.50
CA LEU A 351 0.51 5.30 45.60
C LEU A 351 -0.84 4.57 45.46
N VAL A 352 -1.90 5.09 46.09
CA VAL A 352 -3.26 4.54 45.97
C VAL A 352 -3.74 4.60 44.52
N ILE A 353 -3.60 5.76 43.83
CA ILE A 353 -3.95 5.89 42.40
C ILE A 353 -3.21 4.85 41.57
N GLY A 354 -1.90 4.69 41.78
CA GLY A 354 -1.08 3.75 41.03
C GLY A 354 -1.51 2.29 41.27
N LEU A 355 -1.74 1.89 42.52
CA LEU A 355 -2.17 0.53 42.87
C LEU A 355 -3.58 0.22 42.34
N CYS A 356 -4.52 1.18 42.42
CA CYS A 356 -5.85 1.03 41.83
C CYS A 356 -5.78 0.86 40.29
N SER A 357 -4.96 1.68 39.61
CA SER A 357 -4.77 1.55 38.15
C SER A 357 -4.19 0.19 37.77
N LEU A 358 -3.20 -0.33 38.53
CA LEU A 358 -2.63 -1.66 38.33
C LEU A 358 -3.64 -2.77 38.57
N ALA A 359 -4.46 -2.66 39.61
CA ALA A 359 -5.51 -3.63 39.90
C ALA A 359 -6.55 -3.67 38.76
N LEU A 360 -6.99 -2.51 38.27
CA LEU A 360 -7.90 -2.41 37.12
C LEU A 360 -7.29 -2.98 35.84
N TYR A 361 -6.01 -2.72 35.56
CA TYR A 361 -5.31 -3.34 34.43
C TYR A 361 -5.28 -4.87 34.58
N GLY A 362 -4.99 -5.38 35.79
CA GLY A 362 -4.98 -6.80 36.10
C GLY A 362 -6.30 -7.49 35.77
N LEU A 363 -7.44 -6.81 35.92
CA LEU A 363 -8.76 -7.35 35.54
C LEU A 363 -8.94 -7.50 34.03
N HIS A 364 -8.22 -6.71 33.22
CA HIS A 364 -8.27 -6.81 31.75
C HIS A 364 -7.24 -7.79 31.18
N LEU A 365 -6.21 -8.15 31.95
CA LEU A 365 -5.10 -8.99 31.48
C LEU A 365 -5.52 -10.36 30.93
N PRO A 366 -6.47 -11.12 31.53
CA PRO A 366 -6.92 -12.38 30.94
C PRO A 366 -7.51 -12.22 29.54
N ARG A 367 -8.33 -11.18 29.33
CA ARG A 367 -8.90 -10.87 28.00
C ARG A 367 -7.82 -10.52 26.98
N ILE A 368 -6.82 -9.73 27.38
CA ILE A 368 -5.69 -9.37 26.51
C ILE A 368 -4.94 -10.62 26.06
N ILE A 369 -4.61 -11.52 27.00
CA ILE A 369 -3.90 -12.77 26.70
C ILE A 369 -4.75 -13.68 25.80
N GLU A 370 -6.06 -13.77 26.03
CA GLU A 370 -6.96 -14.53 25.16
C GLU A 370 -6.96 -13.99 23.72
N MET A 371 -7.06 -12.67 23.55
CA MET A 371 -6.98 -12.03 22.23
C MET A 371 -5.63 -12.30 21.54
N ASP A 372 -4.51 -12.20 22.26
CA ASP A 372 -3.19 -12.47 21.70
C ASP A 372 -3.03 -13.94 21.27
N ILE A 373 -3.58 -14.88 22.05
CA ILE A 373 -3.60 -16.32 21.68
C ILE A 373 -4.43 -16.55 20.41
N GLN A 374 -5.59 -15.90 20.28
CA GLN A 374 -6.42 -15.99 19.07
C GLN A 374 -5.69 -15.44 17.86
N LEU A 375 -5.00 -14.31 18.00
CA LEU A 375 -4.22 -13.68 16.93
C LEU A 375 -3.01 -14.51 16.47
N ILE A 376 -2.43 -15.36 17.33
CA ILE A 376 -1.36 -16.30 16.95
C ILE A 376 -1.87 -17.39 16.01
N HIS A 377 -3.08 -17.86 16.26
CA HIS A 377 -3.73 -18.91 15.48
C HIS A 377 -4.56 -18.36 14.32
N GLY A 378 -4.31 -17.10 13.91
CA GLY A 378 -4.99 -16.41 12.82
C GLY A 378 -5.09 -17.24 11.54
N PRO A 379 -5.97 -16.87 10.60
CA PRO A 379 -6.26 -17.66 9.41
C PRO A 379 -5.00 -17.86 8.58
N LYS A 380 -4.67 -19.10 8.31
CA LYS A 380 -3.70 -19.48 7.28
C LYS A 380 -4.29 -19.14 5.91
N LEU A 381 -3.44 -19.12 4.87
CA LEU A 381 -3.92 -19.06 3.49
C LEU A 381 -4.99 -20.13 3.28
N GLU A 382 -6.14 -19.72 2.77
CA GLU A 382 -7.22 -20.64 2.44
C GLU A 382 -6.82 -21.60 1.30
N GLU A 383 -7.45 -22.76 1.22
CA GLU A 383 -7.15 -23.73 0.18
C GLU A 383 -7.24 -23.17 -1.25
N PRO A 384 -8.25 -22.34 -1.62
CA PRO A 384 -8.32 -21.70 -2.92
C PRO A 384 -7.10 -20.81 -3.23
N GLU A 385 -6.58 -20.10 -2.24
CA GLU A 385 -5.41 -19.24 -2.37
C GLU A 385 -4.12 -20.03 -2.60
N GLN A 386 -3.96 -21.13 -1.86
CA GLN A 386 -2.85 -22.04 -2.06
C GLN A 386 -2.86 -22.65 -3.47
N ARG A 387 -4.05 -22.96 -4.01
CA ARG A 387 -4.20 -23.47 -5.38
C ARG A 387 -3.86 -22.39 -6.43
N VAL A 388 -4.21 -21.12 -6.19
CA VAL A 388 -3.81 -20.01 -7.06
C VAL A 388 -2.29 -19.88 -7.10
N ILE A 389 -1.64 -19.87 -5.92
CA ILE A 389 -0.17 -19.81 -5.84
C ILE A 389 0.45 -20.99 -6.61
N HIS A 390 -0.02 -22.22 -6.35
CA HIS A 390 0.48 -23.41 -7.03
C HIS A 390 0.27 -23.36 -8.56
N PHE A 391 -0.87 -22.84 -9.02
CA PHE A 391 -1.10 -22.64 -10.46
C PHE A 391 -0.07 -21.69 -11.06
N LEU A 392 0.18 -20.55 -10.41
CA LEU A 392 1.17 -19.58 -10.87
C LEU A 392 2.58 -20.17 -10.90
N GLU A 393 3.00 -20.88 -9.83
CA GLU A 393 4.31 -21.52 -9.75
C GLU A 393 4.54 -22.57 -10.86
N THR A 394 3.48 -23.26 -11.29
CA THR A 394 3.59 -24.37 -12.26
C THR A 394 3.29 -23.96 -13.70
N SER A 395 2.56 -22.87 -13.92
CA SER A 395 2.04 -22.50 -15.24
C SER A 395 2.61 -21.19 -15.80
N VAL A 396 3.30 -20.40 -14.96
CA VAL A 396 3.90 -19.12 -15.33
C VAL A 396 5.38 -19.18 -14.96
N THR A 397 6.28 -18.64 -15.77
CA THR A 397 7.72 -18.62 -15.44
C THR A 397 8.06 -17.44 -14.50
N GLU A 398 9.25 -17.45 -13.89
CA GLU A 398 9.67 -16.42 -12.94
C GLU A 398 9.89 -15.05 -13.61
N ASP A 399 10.22 -15.05 -14.90
CA ASP A 399 10.46 -13.84 -15.70
C ASP A 399 9.17 -13.26 -16.31
N ASP A 400 8.08 -14.02 -16.30
CA ASP A 400 6.80 -13.60 -16.87
C ASP A 400 6.00 -12.71 -15.92
N PHE A 401 5.21 -11.82 -16.51
CA PHE A 401 4.33 -10.93 -15.76
C PHE A 401 2.92 -11.51 -15.59
N VAL A 402 2.33 -11.21 -14.44
CA VAL A 402 0.94 -11.50 -14.15
C VAL A 402 0.21 -10.23 -13.75
N ILE A 403 -1.06 -10.11 -14.10
CA ILE A 403 -1.93 -9.06 -13.57
C ILE A 403 -2.70 -9.61 -12.39
N SER A 404 -2.79 -8.86 -11.31
CA SER A 404 -3.52 -9.31 -10.12
C SER A 404 -4.30 -8.17 -9.48
N ASP A 405 -5.52 -8.45 -9.03
CA ASP A 405 -6.24 -7.60 -8.09
C ASP A 405 -5.86 -7.91 -6.63
N ASP A 406 -4.91 -8.83 -6.42
CA ASP A 406 -4.40 -9.27 -5.13
C ASP A 406 -2.89 -9.55 -5.21
N GLN A 407 -2.10 -8.52 -4.94
CA GLN A 407 -0.64 -8.54 -5.09
C GLN A 407 0.06 -9.58 -4.19
N TYR A 408 -0.56 -9.89 -3.05
CA TYR A 408 0.00 -10.89 -2.15
C TYR A 408 0.13 -12.27 -2.81
N LEU A 409 -0.85 -12.68 -3.62
CA LEU A 409 -0.83 -14.00 -4.27
C LEU A 409 0.26 -14.07 -5.35
N ALA A 410 0.41 -13.01 -6.14
CA ALA A 410 1.49 -12.92 -7.13
C ALA A 410 2.86 -12.95 -6.46
N PHE A 411 3.05 -12.14 -5.39
CA PHE A 411 4.30 -12.11 -4.62
C PHE A 411 4.61 -13.46 -3.94
N ALA A 412 3.61 -14.10 -3.34
CA ALA A 412 3.78 -15.40 -2.67
C ALA A 412 4.16 -16.52 -3.64
N ALA A 413 3.74 -16.40 -4.91
CA ALA A 413 4.12 -17.31 -6.00
C ALA A 413 5.45 -16.93 -6.67
N ASP A 414 6.15 -15.89 -6.18
CA ASP A 414 7.36 -15.30 -6.79
C ASP A 414 7.16 -14.95 -8.28
N ARG A 415 6.02 -14.28 -8.59
CA ARG A 415 5.70 -13.80 -9.94
C ARG A 415 5.68 -12.29 -9.97
N LEU A 416 6.17 -11.72 -11.06
CA LEU A 416 6.25 -10.27 -11.27
C LEU A 416 4.89 -9.74 -11.73
N VAL A 417 4.60 -8.49 -11.37
CA VAL A 417 3.51 -7.72 -11.95
C VAL A 417 4.08 -6.52 -12.72
N PRO A 418 3.41 -5.95 -13.71
CA PRO A 418 3.85 -4.68 -14.29
C PRO A 418 4.14 -3.65 -13.20
N PRO A 419 5.27 -2.91 -13.28
CA PRO A 419 5.69 -2.00 -12.21
C PRO A 419 4.62 -0.98 -11.80
N SER A 420 3.89 -0.44 -12.78
CA SER A 420 2.77 0.47 -12.55
C SER A 420 1.60 -0.17 -11.79
N LEU A 421 1.50 -1.49 -11.79
CA LEU A 421 0.45 -2.29 -11.15
C LEU A 421 0.89 -2.95 -9.83
N ALA A 422 2.03 -2.58 -9.26
CA ALA A 422 2.47 -3.06 -7.94
C ALA A 422 1.45 -2.75 -6.83
N ASP A 423 0.70 -1.65 -6.97
CA ASP A 423 -0.49 -1.32 -6.17
C ASP A 423 -1.71 -1.15 -7.08
N THR A 424 -2.73 -1.99 -6.91
CA THR A 424 -4.03 -1.92 -7.59
C THR A 424 -5.17 -1.63 -6.59
N SER A 425 -4.90 -0.78 -5.59
CA SER A 425 -5.86 -0.46 -4.53
C SER A 425 -7.13 0.20 -5.04
N TRP A 426 -8.24 -0.02 -4.32
CA TRP A 426 -9.51 0.68 -4.52
C TRP A 426 -9.33 2.18 -4.66
N LYS A 427 -8.46 2.74 -3.82
CA LYS A 427 -8.21 4.17 -3.80
C LYS A 427 -7.58 4.64 -5.10
N ARG A 428 -6.63 3.91 -5.68
CA ARG A 428 -6.04 4.25 -6.99
C ARG A 428 -7.07 4.24 -8.10
N LEU A 429 -7.89 3.19 -8.17
CA LEU A 429 -8.96 3.07 -9.17
C LEU A 429 -9.98 4.19 -9.05
N HIS A 430 -10.50 4.45 -7.84
CA HIS A 430 -11.53 5.47 -7.63
C HIS A 430 -11.02 6.91 -7.78
N THR A 431 -9.74 7.17 -7.52
CA THR A 431 -9.14 8.51 -7.67
C THR A 431 -8.60 8.78 -9.06
N GLY A 432 -8.62 7.80 -9.97
CA GLY A 432 -8.08 7.91 -11.32
C GLY A 432 -6.54 7.87 -11.39
N TYR A 433 -5.86 7.45 -10.32
CA TYR A 433 -4.42 7.15 -10.33
C TYR A 433 -4.09 5.80 -10.95
N LEU A 434 -5.09 5.03 -11.26
CA LEU A 434 -5.03 3.85 -12.11
C LEU A 434 -6.29 3.83 -12.95
N THR A 435 -6.13 3.99 -14.25
CA THR A 435 -7.22 4.02 -15.22
C THR A 435 -7.46 2.65 -15.83
N ILE A 436 -8.62 2.47 -16.46
CA ILE A 436 -8.95 1.24 -17.17
C ILE A 436 -8.01 1.05 -18.38
N SER A 437 -7.67 2.14 -19.07
CA SER A 437 -6.72 2.11 -20.19
C SER A 437 -5.34 1.62 -19.75
N GLU A 438 -4.80 2.12 -18.63
CA GLU A 438 -3.53 1.66 -18.07
C GLU A 438 -3.55 0.17 -17.69
N LEU A 439 -4.69 -0.36 -17.21
CA LEU A 439 -4.84 -1.80 -16.95
C LEU A 439 -4.76 -2.63 -18.23
N VAL A 440 -5.47 -2.20 -19.29
CA VAL A 440 -5.45 -2.86 -20.61
C VAL A 440 -4.05 -2.77 -21.22
N GLU A 441 -3.46 -1.57 -21.23
CA GLU A 441 -2.12 -1.29 -21.74
C GLU A 441 -1.08 -2.18 -21.05
N ALA A 442 -1.01 -2.16 -19.72
CA ALA A 442 -0.07 -3.00 -18.98
C ALA A 442 -0.29 -4.51 -19.23
N THR A 443 -1.53 -4.95 -19.42
CA THR A 443 -1.83 -6.36 -19.70
C THR A 443 -1.28 -6.79 -21.07
N ILE A 444 -1.36 -5.90 -22.07
CA ILE A 444 -0.88 -6.16 -23.43
C ILE A 444 0.64 -5.97 -23.50
N GLU A 445 1.17 -4.86 -23.02
CA GLU A 445 2.59 -4.51 -23.14
C GLU A 445 3.52 -5.48 -22.41
N TYR A 446 3.11 -5.94 -21.23
CA TYR A 446 3.88 -6.91 -20.45
C TYR A 446 3.54 -8.35 -20.80
N GLU A 447 2.73 -8.60 -21.84
CA GLU A 447 2.32 -9.96 -22.29
C GLU A 447 1.87 -10.84 -21.13
N ALA A 448 0.98 -10.32 -20.29
CA ALA A 448 0.59 -10.99 -19.05
C ALA A 448 0.19 -12.45 -19.29
N GLN A 449 0.95 -13.39 -18.73
CA GLN A 449 0.74 -14.82 -18.88
C GLN A 449 -0.39 -15.36 -18.01
N ALA A 450 -0.78 -14.62 -17.00
CA ALA A 450 -2.00 -14.88 -16.23
C ALA A 450 -2.60 -13.57 -15.71
N VAL A 451 -3.92 -13.55 -15.62
CA VAL A 451 -4.67 -12.49 -14.94
C VAL A 451 -5.49 -13.12 -13.82
N LEU A 452 -5.25 -12.67 -12.60
CA LEU A 452 -5.95 -13.10 -11.40
C LEU A 452 -7.07 -12.13 -11.10
N LEU A 453 -8.29 -12.63 -11.05
CA LEU A 453 -9.46 -11.88 -10.62
C LEU A 453 -10.08 -12.48 -9.36
N ARG A 454 -10.53 -11.61 -8.49
CA ARG A 454 -11.47 -11.96 -7.45
C ARG A 454 -12.87 -11.53 -7.88
N SER A 455 -13.84 -12.44 -7.92
CA SER A 455 -15.21 -12.15 -8.43
C SER A 455 -15.96 -11.08 -7.63
N ASP A 456 -15.55 -10.82 -6.38
CA ASP A 456 -15.98 -9.71 -5.52
C ASP A 456 -14.86 -8.67 -5.32
N GLY A 457 -13.85 -8.68 -6.20
CA GLY A 457 -12.63 -7.90 -6.07
C GLY A 457 -12.71 -6.50 -6.66
N ARG A 458 -11.56 -5.85 -6.65
CA ARG A 458 -11.39 -4.45 -7.04
C ARG A 458 -11.67 -4.22 -8.51
N PHE A 459 -11.14 -5.06 -9.38
CA PHE A 459 -11.33 -4.90 -10.82
C PHE A 459 -12.80 -5.09 -11.22
N VAL A 460 -13.48 -6.08 -10.64
CA VAL A 460 -14.89 -6.36 -10.97
C VAL A 460 -15.79 -5.18 -10.63
N SER A 461 -15.52 -4.48 -9.53
CA SER A 461 -16.38 -3.41 -9.04
C SER A 461 -15.94 -2.01 -9.46
N ALA A 462 -14.63 -1.76 -9.63
CA ALA A 462 -14.11 -0.43 -9.97
C ALA A 462 -13.58 -0.30 -11.41
N ALA A 463 -13.42 -1.42 -12.13
CA ALA A 463 -12.96 -1.46 -13.52
C ALA A 463 -13.72 -2.53 -14.34
N PRO A 464 -15.08 -2.50 -14.37
CA PRO A 464 -15.88 -3.52 -15.05
C PRO A 464 -15.60 -3.59 -16.55
N GLU A 465 -15.26 -2.49 -17.22
CA GLU A 465 -14.88 -2.45 -18.63
C GLU A 465 -13.60 -3.26 -18.90
N TYR A 466 -12.60 -3.17 -18.00
CA TYR A 466 -11.41 -4.01 -18.05
C TYR A 466 -11.76 -5.49 -17.94
N VAL A 467 -12.62 -5.86 -17.01
CA VAL A 467 -13.04 -7.24 -16.80
C VAL A 467 -13.82 -7.78 -18.00
N ASN A 468 -14.66 -6.96 -18.62
CA ASN A 468 -15.38 -7.34 -19.85
C ASN A 468 -14.41 -7.56 -21.00
N TRP A 469 -13.46 -6.63 -21.21
CA TRP A 469 -12.39 -6.78 -22.22
C TRP A 469 -11.55 -8.03 -21.97
N LEU A 470 -11.15 -8.30 -20.72
CA LEU A 470 -10.39 -9.47 -20.35
C LEU A 470 -11.14 -10.77 -20.71
N ARG A 471 -12.42 -10.87 -20.38
CA ARG A 471 -13.25 -12.04 -20.68
C ARG A 471 -13.46 -12.28 -22.17
N GLU A 472 -13.39 -11.21 -22.97
CA GLU A 472 -13.46 -11.30 -24.44
C GLU A 472 -12.08 -11.68 -25.06
N THR A 473 -10.98 -11.40 -24.38
CA THR A 473 -9.61 -11.48 -24.92
C THR A 473 -8.81 -12.65 -24.37
N TYR A 474 -9.02 -13.00 -23.11
CA TYR A 474 -8.33 -14.07 -22.40
C TYR A 474 -9.27 -15.25 -22.15
N ARG A 475 -8.71 -16.45 -22.01
CA ARG A 475 -9.45 -17.68 -21.73
C ARG A 475 -9.43 -17.97 -20.23
N LEU A 476 -10.59 -18.27 -19.64
CA LEU A 476 -10.66 -18.79 -18.28
C LEU A 476 -9.95 -20.14 -18.20
N ALA A 477 -8.86 -20.21 -17.45
CA ALA A 477 -8.04 -21.40 -17.26
C ALA A 477 -8.42 -22.18 -16.01
N ALA A 478 -8.74 -21.47 -14.92
CA ALA A 478 -9.08 -22.09 -13.65
C ALA A 478 -10.05 -21.22 -12.84
N PHE A 479 -10.84 -21.91 -11.98
CA PHE A 479 -11.73 -21.27 -11.02
C PHE A 479 -11.58 -21.98 -9.68
N TYR A 480 -11.13 -21.25 -8.65
CA TYR A 480 -10.84 -21.82 -7.35
C TYR A 480 -11.73 -21.23 -6.24
N GLY A 481 -12.37 -22.12 -5.50
CA GLY A 481 -13.40 -21.73 -4.56
C GLY A 481 -14.54 -21.00 -5.29
N GLU A 482 -15.27 -20.12 -4.61
CA GLU A 482 -16.40 -19.40 -5.23
C GLU A 482 -15.99 -18.03 -5.83
N ARG A 483 -14.68 -17.64 -5.77
CA ARG A 483 -14.29 -16.24 -5.96
C ARG A 483 -12.96 -16.01 -6.67
N ARG A 484 -12.23 -17.04 -7.12
CA ARG A 484 -10.90 -16.88 -7.72
C ARG A 484 -10.92 -17.36 -9.17
N GLU A 485 -10.86 -16.43 -10.09
CA GLU A 485 -10.79 -16.68 -11.53
C GLU A 485 -9.34 -16.46 -12.02
N ILE A 486 -8.83 -17.36 -12.84
CA ILE A 486 -7.53 -17.22 -13.52
C ILE A 486 -7.75 -17.25 -15.01
N TYR A 487 -7.34 -16.20 -15.67
CA TYR A 487 -7.37 -16.06 -17.12
C TYR A 487 -5.96 -16.18 -17.68
N VAL A 488 -5.83 -16.82 -18.84
CA VAL A 488 -4.55 -16.98 -19.57
C VAL A 488 -4.71 -16.47 -21.00
N PRO A 489 -3.61 -16.00 -21.64
CA PRO A 489 -3.67 -15.50 -23.01
C PRO A 489 -4.12 -16.58 -23.99
N VAL A 490 -4.73 -16.15 -25.08
CA VAL A 490 -5.09 -16.98 -26.22
C VAL A 490 -4.11 -16.66 -27.35
N ASP A 491 -3.52 -17.71 -27.95
CA ASP A 491 -2.73 -17.56 -29.17
C ASP A 491 -3.66 -17.32 -30.36
N PHE A 492 -4.05 -16.07 -30.56
CA PHE A 492 -4.98 -15.68 -31.61
C PHE A 492 -4.46 -15.99 -33.01
N ILE A 493 -3.14 -15.95 -33.22
CA ILE A 493 -2.53 -16.22 -34.52
C ILE A 493 -2.80 -17.69 -34.97
N LYS A 494 -2.81 -18.62 -34.01
CA LYS A 494 -3.13 -20.02 -34.31
C LYS A 494 -4.62 -20.26 -34.54
N THR A 495 -5.48 -19.45 -33.93
CA THR A 495 -6.94 -19.65 -33.95
C THR A 495 -7.68 -18.79 -34.96
N LEU A 496 -7.00 -17.92 -35.72
CA LEU A 496 -7.58 -17.06 -36.77
C LEU A 496 -8.40 -17.87 -37.78
N GLN A 497 -9.68 -17.47 -37.96
CA GLN A 497 -10.54 -18.07 -38.98
C GLN A 497 -10.10 -17.67 -40.40
N HIS A 498 -9.78 -16.38 -40.59
CA HIS A 498 -9.39 -15.82 -41.88
C HIS A 498 -8.08 -15.05 -41.75
N ARG A 499 -7.01 -15.64 -42.31
CA ARG A 499 -5.71 -14.95 -42.40
C ARG A 499 -5.71 -13.95 -43.54
N LEU A 500 -5.28 -12.75 -43.27
CA LEU A 500 -5.21 -11.67 -44.25
C LEU A 500 -4.07 -10.73 -43.83
N ARG A 501 -3.05 -10.61 -44.69
CA ARG A 501 -1.96 -9.63 -44.43
C ARG A 501 -2.17 -8.41 -45.31
N ALA A 502 -2.52 -7.29 -44.68
CA ALA A 502 -2.66 -6.01 -45.36
C ALA A 502 -2.10 -4.92 -44.43
N SER A 503 -1.38 -3.95 -45.00
CA SER A 503 -0.82 -2.86 -44.20
C SER A 503 -1.60 -1.58 -44.41
N LEU A 504 -1.71 -0.81 -43.33
CA LEU A 504 -2.12 0.59 -43.35
C LEU A 504 -0.86 1.43 -43.18
N GLY A 505 -0.76 2.55 -43.89
CA GLY A 505 0.37 3.47 -43.76
C GLY A 505 0.65 3.74 -42.27
N HIS A 506 1.85 4.24 -41.97
CA HIS A 506 2.25 4.56 -40.59
C HIS A 506 2.42 3.36 -39.62
N GLY A 507 2.72 2.17 -40.15
CA GLY A 507 3.17 1.06 -39.32
C GLY A 507 2.08 0.19 -38.67
N VAL A 508 0.88 0.12 -39.25
CA VAL A 508 -0.20 -0.78 -38.83
C VAL A 508 -0.35 -1.94 -39.80
N MET A 509 -0.48 -3.15 -39.32
CA MET A 509 -0.75 -4.35 -40.11
C MET A 509 -2.01 -5.07 -39.61
N LEU A 510 -2.89 -5.44 -40.53
CA LEU A 510 -3.98 -6.36 -40.29
C LEU A 510 -3.47 -7.80 -40.51
N LEU A 511 -3.52 -8.65 -39.49
CA LEU A 511 -3.06 -10.04 -39.55
C LEU A 511 -4.16 -11.00 -39.99
N GLY A 512 -5.41 -10.60 -39.78
CA GLY A 512 -6.59 -11.38 -40.11
C GLY A 512 -7.83 -10.97 -39.33
N TYR A 513 -8.90 -11.76 -39.47
CA TYR A 513 -10.18 -11.48 -38.86
C TYR A 513 -11.00 -12.75 -38.62
N ASP A 514 -11.99 -12.64 -37.71
CA ASP A 514 -13.02 -13.64 -37.45
C ASP A 514 -14.41 -13.03 -37.64
N LEU A 515 -15.37 -13.86 -38.06
CA LEU A 515 -16.78 -13.51 -38.23
C LEU A 515 -17.66 -14.50 -37.45
N ASN A 516 -18.70 -13.99 -36.79
CA ASN A 516 -19.68 -14.87 -36.13
C ASN A 516 -20.66 -15.54 -37.11
N ALA A 517 -20.89 -14.93 -38.29
CA ALA A 517 -21.79 -15.44 -39.32
C ALA A 517 -21.40 -14.91 -40.71
N GLN A 518 -21.77 -15.66 -41.77
CA GLN A 518 -21.66 -15.22 -43.15
C GLN A 518 -23.05 -15.06 -43.80
N GLU A 519 -24.11 -15.53 -43.14
CA GLU A 519 -25.50 -15.37 -43.54
C GLU A 519 -26.27 -14.67 -42.41
N LEU A 520 -26.97 -13.62 -42.76
CA LEU A 520 -27.71 -12.76 -41.82
C LEU A 520 -29.07 -12.41 -42.39
N VAL A 521 -29.99 -11.95 -41.55
CA VAL A 521 -31.23 -11.32 -41.95
C VAL A 521 -31.24 -9.83 -41.53
N PRO A 522 -32.02 -8.99 -42.23
CA PRO A 522 -32.18 -7.60 -41.81
C PRO A 522 -32.59 -7.50 -40.33
N GLY A 523 -31.97 -6.60 -39.57
CA GLY A 523 -32.13 -6.47 -38.12
C GLY A 523 -31.06 -7.22 -37.28
N ASP A 524 -30.30 -8.12 -37.89
CA ASP A 524 -29.19 -8.83 -37.21
C ASP A 524 -27.98 -7.90 -36.91
N SER A 525 -27.05 -8.40 -36.11
CA SER A 525 -25.76 -7.81 -35.89
C SER A 525 -24.63 -8.75 -36.31
N LEU A 526 -23.72 -8.26 -37.16
CA LEU A 526 -22.52 -8.97 -37.58
C LEU A 526 -21.37 -8.64 -36.61
N ARG A 527 -20.89 -9.65 -35.91
CA ARG A 527 -19.69 -9.51 -35.07
C ARG A 527 -18.45 -9.77 -35.90
N LEU A 528 -17.62 -8.73 -36.07
CA LEU A 528 -16.32 -8.74 -36.70
C LEU A 528 -15.24 -8.59 -35.62
N VAL A 529 -14.25 -9.49 -35.63
CA VAL A 529 -13.05 -9.38 -34.79
C VAL A 529 -11.86 -9.16 -35.72
N LEU A 530 -11.14 -8.08 -35.52
CA LEU A 530 -9.91 -7.73 -36.24
C LEU A 530 -8.69 -8.01 -35.37
N TYR A 531 -7.61 -8.45 -36.01
CA TYR A 531 -6.34 -8.70 -35.35
C TYR A 531 -5.28 -7.81 -35.97
N TRP A 532 -4.89 -6.79 -35.22
CA TRP A 532 -3.92 -5.79 -35.61
C TRP A 532 -2.54 -6.06 -35.03
N GLU A 533 -1.50 -5.56 -35.68
CA GLU A 533 -0.14 -5.53 -35.18
C GLU A 533 0.49 -4.19 -35.54
N ALA A 534 1.20 -3.55 -34.60
CA ALA A 534 2.06 -2.43 -34.91
C ALA A 534 3.41 -2.93 -35.44
N THR A 535 3.86 -2.38 -36.57
CA THR A 535 5.18 -2.70 -37.15
C THR A 535 6.22 -1.59 -36.90
N GLY A 536 5.84 -0.54 -36.15
CA GLY A 536 6.66 0.60 -35.76
C GLY A 536 5.89 1.53 -34.83
N ASP A 537 6.52 2.62 -34.43
CA ASP A 537 5.90 3.67 -33.63
C ASP A 537 4.82 4.41 -34.44
N ILE A 538 3.60 4.48 -33.93
CA ILE A 538 2.42 5.06 -34.63
C ILE A 538 2.16 6.48 -34.16
N GLY A 539 2.70 7.08 -33.24
CA GLY A 539 2.68 8.49 -32.86
C GLY A 539 1.32 9.24 -32.80
N GLU A 540 0.25 8.70 -33.41
CA GLU A 540 -1.09 9.31 -33.51
C GLU A 540 -2.21 8.32 -33.23
N ASP A 541 -3.38 8.84 -32.81
CA ASP A 541 -4.58 8.06 -32.56
C ASP A 541 -5.48 8.00 -33.78
N TYR A 542 -5.70 6.78 -34.28
CA TYR A 542 -6.57 6.51 -35.41
C TYR A 542 -7.86 5.83 -34.99
N HIS A 543 -8.93 6.13 -35.77
CA HIS A 543 -10.19 5.42 -35.68
C HIS A 543 -10.26 4.33 -36.75
N VAL A 544 -10.71 3.14 -36.37
CA VAL A 544 -11.03 2.08 -37.32
C VAL A 544 -12.43 2.35 -37.87
N PHE A 545 -12.59 2.21 -39.16
CA PHE A 545 -13.93 2.10 -39.78
C PHE A 545 -14.16 0.68 -40.28
N THR A 546 -15.44 0.25 -40.20
CA THR A 546 -15.89 -1.04 -40.71
C THR A 546 -17.15 -0.82 -41.51
N HIS A 547 -17.11 -1.11 -42.83
CA HIS A 547 -18.19 -0.85 -43.76
C HIS A 547 -18.70 -2.15 -44.39
N LEU A 548 -19.98 -2.43 -44.27
CA LEU A 548 -20.66 -3.48 -44.99
C LEU A 548 -21.31 -2.84 -46.23
N ALA A 549 -20.74 -3.11 -47.42
CA ALA A 549 -21.16 -2.45 -48.66
C ALA A 549 -21.64 -3.44 -49.72
N ASP A 550 -22.59 -3.01 -50.56
CA ASP A 550 -23.05 -3.75 -51.73
C ASP A 550 -22.14 -3.59 -52.96
N LYS A 551 -22.48 -4.24 -54.06
CA LYS A 551 -21.75 -4.18 -55.32
C LYS A 551 -21.70 -2.79 -55.97
N GLN A 552 -22.58 -1.88 -55.58
CA GLN A 552 -22.62 -0.48 -56.01
C GLN A 552 -21.85 0.45 -55.09
N ASP A 553 -21.16 -0.12 -54.11
CA ASP A 553 -20.38 0.61 -53.08
C ASP A 553 -21.25 1.43 -52.12
N HIS A 554 -22.56 1.11 -52.01
CA HIS A 554 -23.44 1.70 -51.00
C HIS A 554 -23.21 0.98 -49.66
N ILE A 555 -22.98 1.76 -48.60
CA ILE A 555 -22.74 1.25 -47.25
C ILE A 555 -24.07 1.05 -46.54
N TRP A 556 -24.42 -0.18 -46.22
CA TRP A 556 -25.63 -0.57 -45.51
C TRP A 556 -25.44 -0.75 -44.00
N GLY A 557 -24.25 -1.11 -43.57
CA GLY A 557 -23.92 -1.23 -42.16
C GLY A 557 -22.50 -0.67 -41.90
N GLN A 558 -22.32 0.00 -40.80
CA GLN A 558 -21.02 0.49 -40.37
C GLN A 558 -20.90 0.58 -38.88
N LYS A 559 -19.65 0.44 -38.39
CA LYS A 559 -19.28 0.71 -36.99
C LYS A 559 -17.87 1.26 -36.98
N ASP A 560 -17.74 2.50 -36.58
CA ASP A 560 -16.47 3.18 -36.44
C ASP A 560 -16.14 3.40 -34.97
N GLY A 561 -14.85 3.45 -34.64
CA GLY A 561 -14.41 3.75 -33.28
C GLY A 561 -12.91 3.59 -33.10
N GLN A 562 -12.41 4.07 -31.99
CA GLN A 562 -11.05 3.77 -31.57
C GLN A 562 -10.91 2.27 -31.27
N PRO A 563 -9.75 1.67 -31.59
CA PRO A 563 -9.47 0.26 -31.29
C PRO A 563 -9.72 -0.07 -29.80
N VAL A 564 -10.13 -1.33 -29.58
CA VAL A 564 -10.40 -1.85 -28.21
C VAL A 564 -11.40 -0.96 -27.47
N LYS A 565 -12.39 -0.40 -28.20
CA LYS A 565 -13.40 0.52 -27.63
C LYS A 565 -12.79 1.77 -26.96
N GLY A 566 -11.61 2.22 -27.41
CA GLY A 566 -10.87 3.35 -26.86
C GLY A 566 -10.01 3.03 -25.62
N LEU A 567 -9.93 1.78 -25.23
CA LEU A 567 -9.12 1.38 -24.05
C LEU A 567 -7.63 1.22 -24.39
N TYR A 568 -7.28 1.07 -25.68
CA TYR A 568 -5.89 0.95 -26.14
C TYR A 568 -5.71 1.72 -27.45
N PRO A 569 -5.49 3.04 -27.39
CA PRO A 569 -5.33 3.89 -28.56
C PRO A 569 -4.09 3.52 -29.38
N THR A 570 -4.12 3.78 -30.70
CA THR A 570 -3.04 3.36 -31.62
C THR A 570 -1.69 3.99 -31.31
N SER A 571 -1.63 5.19 -30.73
CA SER A 571 -0.40 5.85 -30.30
C SER A 571 0.33 5.11 -29.17
N HIS A 572 -0.35 4.20 -28.45
CA HIS A 572 0.21 3.39 -27.38
C HIS A 572 0.61 1.98 -27.84
N TRP A 573 0.34 1.63 -29.11
CA TRP A 573 0.62 0.28 -29.60
C TRP A 573 2.12 0.01 -29.68
N GLN A 574 2.55 -1.08 -29.04
CA GLN A 574 3.94 -1.54 -29.10
C GLN A 574 4.15 -2.45 -30.30
N PRO A 575 5.30 -2.39 -30.99
CA PRO A 575 5.65 -3.30 -32.08
C PRO A 575 5.55 -4.77 -31.66
N GLU A 576 5.16 -5.63 -32.62
CA GLU A 576 5.04 -7.08 -32.45
C GLU A 576 3.94 -7.55 -31.48
N ARG A 577 3.09 -6.64 -30.98
CA ARG A 577 1.93 -7.00 -30.15
C ARG A 577 0.68 -7.22 -31.00
N VAL A 578 -0.02 -8.32 -30.76
CA VAL A 578 -1.29 -8.62 -31.43
C VAL A 578 -2.43 -8.01 -30.63
N ILE A 579 -3.13 -7.08 -31.27
CA ILE A 579 -4.28 -6.37 -30.70
C ILE A 579 -5.57 -6.97 -31.26
N ARG A 580 -6.37 -7.56 -30.39
CA ARG A 580 -7.71 -8.07 -30.72
C ARG A 580 -8.75 -6.95 -30.56
N ASP A 581 -9.47 -6.64 -31.63
CA ASP A 581 -10.38 -5.52 -31.72
C ASP A 581 -11.76 -5.98 -32.23
N VAL A 582 -12.85 -5.60 -31.56
CA VAL A 582 -14.18 -6.18 -31.77
C VAL A 582 -15.18 -5.11 -32.18
N TYR A 583 -15.89 -5.37 -33.28
CA TYR A 583 -16.93 -4.52 -33.84
C TYR A 583 -18.23 -5.30 -34.02
N ASP A 584 -19.32 -4.80 -33.46
CA ASP A 584 -20.67 -5.29 -33.69
C ASP A 584 -21.37 -4.34 -34.70
N ILE A 585 -21.47 -4.78 -35.95
CA ILE A 585 -22.00 -4.00 -37.09
C ILE A 585 -23.48 -4.33 -37.24
N ALA A 586 -24.33 -3.34 -36.98
CA ALA A 586 -25.78 -3.51 -37.18
C ALA A 586 -26.12 -3.61 -38.69
N VAL A 587 -26.98 -4.56 -39.05
CA VAL A 587 -27.58 -4.70 -40.37
C VAL A 587 -28.98 -4.05 -40.29
N PRO A 588 -29.24 -2.89 -40.90
CA PRO A 588 -30.54 -2.23 -40.84
C PRO A 588 -31.68 -3.14 -41.33
N GLU A 589 -32.91 -2.90 -40.84
CA GLU A 589 -34.09 -3.68 -41.20
C GLU A 589 -34.46 -3.53 -42.68
N ASP A 590 -34.08 -2.43 -43.32
CA ASP A 590 -34.34 -2.11 -44.73
C ASP A 590 -33.18 -2.56 -45.66
N THR A 591 -32.19 -3.30 -45.15
CA THR A 591 -31.08 -3.81 -45.96
C THR A 591 -31.59 -4.83 -46.97
N PRO A 592 -31.38 -4.63 -48.31
CA PRO A 592 -31.88 -5.56 -49.31
C PRO A 592 -31.22 -6.93 -49.23
N ALA A 593 -31.95 -7.98 -49.58
CA ALA A 593 -31.36 -9.30 -49.76
C ALA A 593 -30.31 -9.28 -50.87
N GLY A 594 -29.10 -9.83 -50.60
CA GLY A 594 -28.01 -9.76 -51.56
C GLY A 594 -26.65 -10.18 -50.96
N GLN A 595 -25.61 -9.91 -51.74
CA GLN A 595 -24.23 -10.17 -51.37
C GLN A 595 -23.50 -8.86 -51.05
N TYR A 596 -22.84 -8.84 -49.94
CA TYR A 596 -22.10 -7.69 -49.38
C TYR A 596 -20.65 -8.03 -49.12
N VAL A 597 -19.83 -7.00 -49.16
CA VAL A 597 -18.38 -7.09 -48.82
C VAL A 597 -18.09 -6.21 -47.63
N LEU A 598 -17.32 -6.73 -46.69
CA LEU A 598 -16.79 -5.96 -45.58
C LEU A 598 -15.51 -5.26 -45.99
N PHE A 599 -15.41 -3.97 -45.68
CA PHE A 599 -14.21 -3.16 -45.82
C PHE A 599 -13.79 -2.61 -44.46
N VAL A 600 -12.49 -2.59 -44.21
CA VAL A 600 -11.92 -2.02 -43.00
C VAL A 600 -10.76 -1.09 -43.34
N GLY A 601 -10.48 -0.16 -42.47
CA GLY A 601 -9.34 0.74 -42.55
C GLY A 601 -9.26 1.66 -41.35
N MET A 602 -8.35 2.60 -41.38
CA MET A 602 -8.19 3.58 -40.31
C MET A 602 -8.16 5.01 -40.88
N TYR A 603 -8.56 5.96 -40.05
CA TYR A 603 -8.55 7.38 -40.37
C TYR A 603 -8.21 8.23 -39.15
N ALA A 604 -7.61 9.39 -39.40
CA ALA A 604 -7.38 10.40 -38.37
C ALA A 604 -8.68 11.17 -38.10
N LEU A 605 -9.12 11.23 -36.82
CA LEU A 605 -10.41 11.82 -36.46
C LEU A 605 -10.51 13.32 -36.84
N ASP A 606 -9.42 14.06 -36.62
CA ASP A 606 -9.37 15.51 -36.81
C ASP A 606 -9.48 15.93 -38.28
N SER A 607 -8.85 15.17 -39.21
CA SER A 607 -8.84 15.47 -40.64
C SER A 607 -9.84 14.67 -41.46
N GLY A 608 -10.28 13.51 -40.94
CA GLY A 608 -11.05 12.54 -41.70
C GLY A 608 -10.24 11.80 -42.77
N GLU A 609 -8.90 12.03 -42.83
CA GLU A 609 -8.02 11.44 -43.83
C GLU A 609 -7.77 9.96 -43.49
N ARG A 610 -7.98 9.11 -44.51
CA ARG A 610 -7.74 7.65 -44.35
C ARG A 610 -6.25 7.35 -44.47
N LEU A 611 -5.79 6.37 -43.68
CA LEU A 611 -4.46 5.81 -43.86
C LEU A 611 -4.37 5.05 -45.20
N PRO A 612 -3.32 5.23 -45.98
CA PRO A 612 -3.09 4.47 -47.19
C PRO A 612 -3.09 2.96 -46.92
N ALA A 613 -3.97 2.22 -47.60
CA ALA A 613 -4.08 0.77 -47.46
C ALA A 613 -3.33 0.05 -48.59
N PHE A 614 -2.59 -1.01 -48.20
CA PHE A 614 -1.82 -1.84 -49.13
C PHE A 614 -2.14 -3.32 -48.91
N GLY A 615 -2.32 -4.04 -50.01
CA GLY A 615 -2.50 -5.47 -50.00
C GLY A 615 -1.21 -6.25 -49.70
N GLU A 616 -1.31 -7.58 -49.70
CA GLU A 616 -0.18 -8.49 -49.37
C GLU A 616 1.02 -8.29 -50.32
N ASN A 617 0.79 -7.94 -51.58
CA ASN A 617 1.82 -7.68 -52.60
C ASN A 617 2.25 -6.19 -52.64
N THR A 618 1.94 -5.41 -51.63
CA THR A 618 2.26 -3.96 -51.54
C THR A 618 1.57 -3.08 -52.57
N GLU A 619 0.54 -3.56 -53.26
CA GLU A 619 -0.33 -2.74 -54.11
C GLU A 619 -1.23 -1.83 -53.28
N ARG A 620 -1.37 -0.56 -53.65
CA ARG A 620 -2.30 0.36 -52.97
C ARG A 620 -3.74 -0.04 -53.28
N LEU A 621 -4.52 -0.25 -52.22
CA LEU A 621 -5.91 -0.66 -52.33
C LEU A 621 -6.83 0.54 -52.68
N PRO A 622 -7.89 0.32 -53.45
CA PRO A 622 -8.82 1.40 -53.83
C PRO A 622 -9.49 2.02 -52.58
N ALA A 623 -9.62 3.36 -52.62
CA ALA A 623 -10.24 4.14 -51.57
C ALA A 623 -9.61 3.97 -50.18
N ASP A 624 -8.34 3.51 -50.12
CA ASP A 624 -7.59 3.30 -48.89
C ASP A 624 -8.39 2.44 -47.85
N ARG A 625 -8.93 1.33 -48.31
CA ARG A 625 -9.67 0.37 -47.50
C ARG A 625 -9.32 -1.08 -47.87
N ILE A 626 -9.28 -1.94 -46.88
CA ILE A 626 -8.95 -3.35 -47.01
C ILE A 626 -10.23 -4.14 -47.19
N PRO A 627 -10.46 -4.84 -48.34
CA PRO A 627 -11.60 -5.76 -48.47
C PRO A 627 -11.32 -7.04 -47.68
N LEU A 628 -12.26 -7.41 -46.79
CA LEU A 628 -12.22 -8.70 -46.13
C LEU A 628 -12.74 -9.76 -47.11
N GLY A 629 -11.97 -10.77 -47.39
CA GLY A 629 -12.21 -11.70 -48.51
C GLY A 629 -13.47 -12.55 -48.46
N GLN A 630 -14.24 -12.50 -47.38
CA GLN A 630 -15.51 -13.24 -47.22
C GLN A 630 -16.70 -12.39 -47.66
N THR A 631 -17.59 -13.02 -48.43
CA THR A 631 -18.89 -12.40 -48.81
C THR A 631 -19.94 -12.66 -47.75
N ILE A 632 -20.62 -11.59 -47.31
CA ILE A 632 -21.74 -11.68 -46.38
C ILE A 632 -23.03 -11.73 -47.20
N THR A 633 -23.87 -12.72 -46.94
CA THR A 633 -25.17 -12.90 -47.59
C THR A 633 -26.29 -12.43 -46.66
N ILE A 634 -27.10 -11.46 -47.10
CA ILE A 634 -28.29 -11.05 -46.40
C ILE A 634 -29.49 -11.66 -47.12
N ARG A 635 -30.31 -12.39 -46.36
CA ARG A 635 -31.50 -13.10 -46.87
C ARG A 635 -32.80 -12.37 -46.65
#